data_a9914279db1215ba317e53c8c401a0e5
#
_entry.id   a9914279db1215ba317e53c8c401a0e5
#
_cell.length_a   1.000
_cell.length_b   1.000
_cell.length_c   1.000
_cell.angle_alpha   90.00
_cell.angle_beta   90.00
_cell.angle_gamma   90.00
#
_symmetry.space_group_name_H-M   'P 1'
#
loop_
_entity.id
_entity.type
_entity.pdbx_description
1 polymer ?
#
loop_
_entity_poly.entity_id
_entity_poly.type
_entity_poly.pdbx_seq_one_letter_code
_entity_poly.pdbx_strand_id
1 'polypeptide(L)'
;MNLFTFTDHDSIEGSEKFRHLPDFFVSAELTCKMPSGTEAHIGVYDVSERQHNQLLRRRGDLVSLLMYLTERRIFFSINHVFSSVTGKREAEDFEWFQQYFPAVEARNSTMLESANQYAAHLAKRWNKISIGGSDAHALPSAGTAYTEVPGARDKEEFFAGLRNGIARVAGESGSFRKLTRDVFLIAGEMMREKSWTALLAPLGVLIPAITCLNYHHEKKFGLYWAKEILGESEVQKKSRWLPAPQPATQEFI
;
A
#
# COMPACT_ATOMS: atom_id res chain seq x y z
N MET A 1 -16.18 13.45 7.52
CA MET A 1 -16.37 12.82 6.20
C MET A 1 -15.28 11.79 6.01
N ASN A 2 -15.64 10.61 5.55
CA ASN A 2 -14.66 9.56 5.26
C ASN A 2 -14.70 9.31 3.75
N LEU A 3 -13.58 9.57 3.10
CA LEU A 3 -13.39 9.23 1.70
C LEU A 3 -12.94 7.79 1.59
N PHE A 4 -13.32 7.09 0.54
CA PHE A 4 -12.80 5.76 0.26
C PHE A 4 -12.51 5.58 -1.24
N THR A 5 -11.61 4.66 -1.53
CA THR A 5 -11.22 4.29 -2.88
C THR A 5 -10.80 2.83 -2.91
N PHE A 6 -10.89 2.22 -4.07
CA PHE A 6 -10.26 0.92 -4.36
C PHE A 6 -9.05 1.14 -5.27
N THR A 7 -8.03 0.33 -5.06
CA THR A 7 -6.77 0.38 -5.79
C THR A 7 -6.46 -1.00 -6.38
N ASP A 8 -7.39 -1.51 -7.18
CA ASP A 8 -7.21 -2.79 -7.86
C ASP A 8 -5.97 -2.78 -8.74
N HIS A 9 -5.29 -3.93 -8.82
CA HIS A 9 -4.09 -4.06 -9.65
C HIS A 9 -4.40 -3.86 -11.14
N ASP A 10 -3.75 -2.84 -11.72
CA ASP A 10 -3.80 -2.53 -13.15
C ASP A 10 -5.22 -2.34 -13.72
N SER A 11 -6.22 -2.13 -12.86
CA SER A 11 -7.62 -2.00 -13.25
C SER A 11 -8.34 -0.94 -12.44
N ILE A 12 -9.33 -0.30 -13.04
CA ILE A 12 -10.32 0.56 -12.37
C ILE A 12 -11.74 0.06 -12.55
N GLU A 13 -11.93 -1.12 -13.13
CA GLU A 13 -13.25 -1.63 -13.50
C GLU A 13 -14.18 -1.80 -12.29
N GLY A 14 -13.63 -2.29 -11.17
CA GLY A 14 -14.34 -2.38 -9.90
C GLY A 14 -14.70 -1.00 -9.35
N SER A 15 -13.75 -0.08 -9.36
CA SER A 15 -13.87 1.30 -8.85
C SER A 15 -14.86 2.14 -9.64
N GLU A 16 -14.94 1.99 -10.96
CA GLU A 16 -15.84 2.78 -11.82
C GLU A 16 -17.32 2.67 -11.43
N LYS A 17 -17.73 1.55 -10.88
CA LYS A 17 -19.11 1.33 -10.41
C LYS A 17 -19.50 2.28 -9.28
N PHE A 18 -18.55 2.79 -8.54
CA PHE A 18 -18.73 3.65 -7.37
C PHE A 18 -18.41 5.13 -7.64
N ARG A 19 -17.96 5.49 -8.85
CA ARG A 19 -17.58 6.86 -9.23
C ARG A 19 -18.67 7.90 -8.94
N HIS A 20 -19.94 7.48 -8.98
CA HIS A 20 -21.08 8.35 -8.75
C HIS A 20 -21.29 8.73 -7.26
N LEU A 21 -20.60 8.08 -6.34
CA LEU A 21 -20.70 8.37 -4.91
C LEU A 21 -19.85 9.60 -4.54
N PRO A 22 -20.39 10.54 -3.76
CA PRO A 22 -19.70 11.78 -3.42
C PRO A 22 -18.43 11.56 -2.56
N ASP A 23 -18.40 10.47 -1.81
CA ASP A 23 -17.32 10.12 -0.89
C ASP A 23 -16.31 9.13 -1.51
N PHE A 24 -16.40 8.90 -2.81
CA PHE A 24 -15.56 7.96 -3.54
C PHE A 24 -14.73 8.66 -4.62
N PHE A 25 -13.51 8.20 -4.82
CA PHE A 25 -12.69 8.56 -5.97
C PHE A 25 -12.00 7.33 -6.56
N VAL A 26 -11.86 7.34 -7.88
CA VAL A 26 -11.30 6.19 -8.60
C VAL A 26 -9.79 6.21 -8.52
N SER A 27 -9.21 5.07 -8.14
CA SER A 27 -7.76 4.88 -8.03
C SER A 27 -7.37 3.51 -8.56
N ALA A 28 -6.08 3.28 -8.72
CA ALA A 28 -5.53 1.99 -9.08
C ALA A 28 -4.15 1.80 -8.46
N GLU A 29 -3.73 0.55 -8.32
CA GLU A 29 -2.35 0.19 -8.07
C GLU A 29 -1.74 -0.35 -9.37
N LEU A 30 -0.69 0.31 -9.85
CA LEU A 30 -0.02 -0.06 -11.10
C LEU A 30 1.20 -0.92 -10.79
N THR A 31 1.33 -2.06 -11.45
CA THR A 31 2.55 -2.87 -11.46
C THR A 31 3.49 -2.31 -12.53
N CYS A 32 4.55 -1.65 -12.11
CA CYS A 32 5.45 -0.92 -13.00
C CYS A 32 6.84 -1.52 -13.01
N LYS A 33 7.47 -1.54 -14.20
CA LYS A 33 8.83 -2.02 -14.36
C LYS A 33 9.83 -0.90 -14.04
N MET A 34 10.76 -1.20 -13.13
CA MET A 34 11.85 -0.31 -12.75
C MET A 34 13.00 -0.38 -13.76
N PRO A 35 13.85 0.66 -13.87
CA PRO A 35 15.05 0.62 -14.73
C PRO A 35 16.02 -0.50 -14.36
N SER A 36 16.11 -0.87 -13.08
CA SER A 36 16.87 -2.02 -12.57
C SER A 36 16.38 -3.38 -13.10
N GLY A 37 15.18 -3.43 -13.73
CA GLY A 37 14.52 -4.64 -14.15
C GLY A 37 13.64 -5.29 -13.08
N THR A 38 13.56 -4.72 -11.87
CA THR A 38 12.62 -5.12 -10.81
C THR A 38 11.21 -4.58 -11.08
N GLU A 39 10.27 -4.89 -10.21
CA GLU A 39 8.90 -4.37 -10.27
C GLU A 39 8.58 -3.55 -9.02
N ALA A 40 7.74 -2.54 -9.17
CA ALA A 40 7.24 -1.71 -8.08
C ALA A 40 5.74 -1.48 -8.23
N HIS A 41 5.04 -1.40 -7.13
CA HIS A 41 3.64 -1.03 -7.09
C HIS A 41 3.49 0.48 -6.83
N ILE A 42 2.79 1.15 -7.73
CA ILE A 42 2.57 2.59 -7.70
C ILE A 42 1.08 2.86 -7.52
N GLY A 43 0.71 3.41 -6.38
CA GLY A 43 -0.64 3.90 -6.16
C GLY A 43 -0.87 5.18 -6.96
N VAL A 44 -1.95 5.23 -7.75
CA VAL A 44 -2.38 6.41 -8.51
C VAL A 44 -3.81 6.77 -8.11
N TYR A 45 -4.06 8.04 -7.78
CA TYR A 45 -5.26 8.45 -7.08
C TYR A 45 -6.04 9.51 -7.87
N ASP A 46 -7.38 9.39 -7.81
CA ASP A 46 -8.34 10.29 -8.47
C ASP A 46 -8.11 10.38 -9.98
N VAL A 47 -8.17 9.23 -10.64
CA VAL A 47 -7.93 9.11 -12.07
C VAL A 47 -9.22 8.92 -12.87
N SER A 48 -9.25 9.48 -14.08
CA SER A 48 -10.27 9.16 -15.08
C SER A 48 -9.88 7.90 -15.86
N GLU A 49 -10.86 7.28 -16.51
CA GLU A 49 -10.62 6.14 -17.41
C GLU A 49 -9.56 6.47 -18.49
N ARG A 50 -9.66 7.66 -19.09
CA ARG A 50 -8.67 8.11 -20.08
C ARG A 50 -7.26 8.19 -19.50
N GLN A 51 -7.11 8.71 -18.28
CA GLN A 51 -5.82 8.78 -17.60
C GLN A 51 -5.31 7.39 -17.27
N HIS A 52 -6.15 6.51 -16.71
CA HIS A 52 -5.79 5.13 -16.40
C HIS A 52 -5.29 4.38 -17.65
N ASN A 53 -6.00 4.48 -18.78
CA ASN A 53 -5.57 3.88 -20.03
C ASN A 53 -4.20 4.40 -20.51
N GLN A 54 -3.88 5.67 -20.27
CA GLN A 54 -2.56 6.24 -20.59
C GLN A 54 -1.47 5.76 -19.62
N LEU A 55 -1.81 5.55 -18.36
CA LEU A 55 -0.89 4.99 -17.35
C LEU A 55 -0.53 3.53 -17.66
N LEU A 56 -1.52 2.70 -18.00
CA LEU A 56 -1.29 1.29 -18.37
C LEU A 56 -0.33 1.14 -19.56
N ARG A 57 -0.43 2.02 -20.56
CA ARG A 57 0.47 2.00 -21.73
C ARG A 57 1.92 2.35 -21.36
N ARG A 58 2.15 3.02 -20.24
CA ARG A 58 3.45 3.51 -19.78
C ARG A 58 4.09 2.70 -18.68
N ARG A 59 3.36 1.75 -18.07
CA ARG A 59 3.85 1.01 -16.89
C ARG A 59 5.13 0.18 -17.15
N GLY A 60 5.46 -0.08 -18.40
CA GLY A 60 6.71 -0.72 -18.81
C GLY A 60 7.91 0.22 -18.94
N ASP A 61 7.67 1.54 -18.85
CA ASP A 61 8.69 2.60 -18.92
C ASP A 61 8.42 3.61 -17.80
N LEU A 62 9.15 3.47 -16.70
CA LEU A 62 8.96 4.30 -15.50
C LEU A 62 9.15 5.78 -15.80
N VAL A 63 10.11 6.16 -16.65
CA VAL A 63 10.36 7.58 -16.99
C VAL A 63 9.14 8.19 -17.67
N SER A 64 8.62 7.50 -18.71
CA SER A 64 7.41 7.94 -19.42
C SER A 64 6.19 8.02 -18.48
N LEU A 65 6.08 7.07 -17.53
CA LEU A 65 5.00 7.05 -16.55
C LEU A 65 5.09 8.25 -15.60
N LEU A 66 6.26 8.50 -15.00
CA LEU A 66 6.48 9.61 -14.05
C LEU A 66 6.30 10.97 -14.71
N MET A 67 6.75 11.14 -15.96
CA MET A 67 6.50 12.36 -16.74
C MET A 67 5.00 12.60 -16.89
N TYR A 68 4.24 11.58 -17.29
CA TYR A 68 2.80 11.71 -17.47
C TYR A 68 2.07 12.03 -16.15
N LEU A 69 2.42 11.35 -15.05
CA LEU A 69 1.86 11.60 -13.72
C LEU A 69 2.08 13.06 -13.28
N THR A 70 3.30 13.54 -13.48
CA THR A 70 3.70 14.91 -13.12
C THR A 70 3.00 15.96 -13.99
N GLU A 71 3.01 15.82 -15.31
CA GLU A 71 2.35 16.71 -16.25
C GLU A 71 0.84 16.82 -16.00
N ARG A 72 0.20 15.71 -15.66
CA ARG A 72 -1.24 15.66 -15.37
C ARG A 72 -1.58 15.96 -13.92
N ARG A 73 -0.57 16.24 -13.07
CA ARG A 73 -0.74 16.52 -11.64
C ARG A 73 -1.52 15.44 -10.90
N ILE A 74 -1.40 14.18 -11.37
CA ILE A 74 -1.99 13.02 -10.70
C ILE A 74 -1.20 12.78 -9.42
N PHE A 75 -1.89 12.63 -8.28
CA PHE A 75 -1.22 12.25 -7.03
C PHE A 75 -0.88 10.76 -7.08
N PHE A 76 0.35 10.40 -6.66
CA PHE A 76 0.82 9.02 -6.68
C PHE A 76 1.80 8.74 -5.55
N SER A 77 1.95 7.46 -5.22
CA SER A 77 2.84 6.98 -4.16
C SER A 77 3.60 5.75 -4.62
N ILE A 78 4.73 5.50 -3.95
CA ILE A 78 5.33 4.17 -3.94
C ILE A 78 4.76 3.36 -2.78
N ASN A 79 4.25 2.15 -3.06
CA ASN A 79 3.60 1.31 -2.09
C ASN A 79 4.57 0.26 -1.51
N HIS A 80 4.31 -0.18 -0.27
CA HIS A 80 4.96 -1.27 0.48
C HIS A 80 6.45 -1.52 0.15
N VAL A 81 7.26 -0.46 0.15
CA VAL A 81 8.68 -0.46 -0.29
C VAL A 81 9.58 -1.48 0.40
N PHE A 82 9.24 -1.92 1.61
CA PHE A 82 9.95 -2.92 2.40
C PHE A 82 9.29 -4.31 2.37
N SER A 83 8.49 -4.62 1.34
CA SER A 83 7.88 -5.92 1.11
C SER A 83 8.45 -6.59 -0.12
N SER A 84 8.49 -7.92 -0.09
CA SER A 84 8.89 -8.76 -1.21
C SER A 84 7.74 -9.12 -2.16
N VAL A 85 6.56 -8.53 -1.98
CA VAL A 85 5.36 -8.83 -2.79
C VAL A 85 5.61 -8.62 -4.29
N THR A 86 6.44 -7.65 -4.65
CA THR A 86 6.89 -7.40 -6.03
C THR A 86 8.15 -8.20 -6.42
N GLY A 87 8.57 -9.17 -5.59
CA GLY A 87 9.75 -9.98 -5.84
C GLY A 87 11.05 -9.30 -5.38
N LYS A 88 12.01 -9.18 -6.30
CA LYS A 88 13.32 -8.61 -6.02
C LYS A 88 13.26 -7.09 -5.89
N ARG A 89 14.24 -6.54 -5.21
CA ARG A 89 14.50 -5.11 -5.11
C ARG A 89 16.00 -4.86 -5.32
N GLU A 90 16.37 -3.72 -5.89
CA GLU A 90 17.76 -3.28 -6.03
C GLU A 90 17.96 -1.95 -5.30
N ALA A 91 19.19 -1.63 -4.90
CA ALA A 91 19.49 -0.36 -4.22
C ALA A 91 19.12 0.86 -5.08
N GLU A 92 19.33 0.76 -6.39
CA GLU A 92 18.96 1.76 -7.39
C GLU A 92 17.45 2.10 -7.35
N ASP A 93 16.58 1.14 -7.02
CA ASP A 93 15.13 1.38 -6.92
C ASP A 93 14.83 2.46 -5.86
N PHE A 94 15.55 2.42 -4.73
CA PHE A 94 15.36 3.40 -3.66
C PHE A 94 15.84 4.80 -4.04
N GLU A 95 16.83 4.93 -4.94
CA GLU A 95 17.25 6.22 -5.50
C GLU A 95 16.12 6.81 -6.35
N TRP A 96 15.47 5.99 -7.19
CA TRP A 96 14.28 6.39 -7.94
C TRP A 96 13.14 6.80 -7.04
N PHE A 97 12.85 6.04 -5.97
CA PHE A 97 11.80 6.37 -5.01
C PHE A 97 12.09 7.71 -4.31
N GLN A 98 13.32 7.91 -3.87
CA GLN A 98 13.74 9.15 -3.23
C GLN A 98 13.61 10.34 -4.16
N GLN A 99 14.04 10.22 -5.40
CA GLN A 99 14.11 11.35 -6.32
C GLN A 99 12.76 11.75 -6.88
N TYR A 100 11.93 10.78 -7.27
CA TYR A 100 10.79 11.06 -8.14
C TYR A 100 9.42 10.86 -7.49
N PHE A 101 9.30 10.15 -6.39
CA PHE A 101 8.01 9.89 -5.78
C PHE A 101 7.65 10.95 -4.74
N PRO A 102 6.46 11.58 -4.82
CA PRO A 102 6.02 12.58 -3.85
C PRO A 102 5.58 11.97 -2.52
N ALA A 103 5.11 10.73 -2.55
CA ALA A 103 4.56 10.04 -1.39
C ALA A 103 5.08 8.60 -1.25
N VAL A 104 5.12 8.14 0.00
CA VAL A 104 5.46 6.77 0.38
C VAL A 104 4.31 6.19 1.20
N GLU A 105 3.90 4.96 0.91
CA GLU A 105 2.98 4.23 1.76
C GLU A 105 3.69 3.85 3.07
N ALA A 106 3.46 4.67 4.09
CA ALA A 106 4.12 4.56 5.39
C ALA A 106 3.38 3.60 6.34
N ARG A 107 2.12 3.28 6.03
CA ARG A 107 1.31 2.30 6.79
C ARG A 107 0.40 1.53 5.84
N ASN A 108 0.56 0.21 5.88
CA ASN A 108 -0.23 -0.74 5.13
C ASN A 108 -0.69 -1.85 6.08
N SER A 109 -1.99 -2.16 6.11
CA SER A 109 -2.54 -3.07 7.11
C SER A 109 -2.25 -4.55 6.84
N THR A 110 -1.70 -4.90 5.68
CA THR A 110 -1.21 -6.24 5.38
C THR A 110 0.29 -6.39 5.65
N MET A 111 1.03 -5.28 5.69
CA MET A 111 2.47 -5.27 5.94
C MET A 111 2.80 -5.39 7.43
N LEU A 112 3.92 -6.04 7.72
CA LEU A 112 4.40 -6.18 9.10
C LEU A 112 4.64 -4.82 9.75
N GLU A 113 4.37 -4.71 11.05
CA GLU A 113 4.63 -3.48 11.80
C GLU A 113 6.06 -2.98 11.61
N SER A 114 7.03 -3.91 11.49
CA SER A 114 8.42 -3.53 11.22
C SER A 114 8.59 -2.86 9.84
N ALA A 115 7.96 -3.37 8.80
CA ALA A 115 8.03 -2.80 7.46
C ALA A 115 7.37 -1.41 7.42
N ASN A 116 6.20 -1.26 8.06
CA ASN A 116 5.51 0.03 8.21
C ASN A 116 6.39 1.06 8.94
N GLN A 117 7.05 0.66 10.03
CA GLN A 117 7.96 1.56 10.75
C GLN A 117 9.16 1.97 9.89
N TYR A 118 9.74 1.07 9.10
CA TYR A 118 10.81 1.40 8.17
C TYR A 118 10.33 2.37 7.09
N ALA A 119 9.15 2.12 6.51
CA ALA A 119 8.56 2.99 5.50
C ALA A 119 8.24 4.40 6.05
N ALA A 120 7.68 4.48 7.25
CA ALA A 120 7.42 5.76 7.92
C ALA A 120 8.72 6.54 8.20
N HIS A 121 9.77 5.84 8.65
CA HIS A 121 11.08 6.46 8.86
C HIS A 121 11.70 6.94 7.55
N LEU A 122 11.59 6.14 6.50
CA LEU A 122 12.06 6.48 5.16
C LEU A 122 11.35 7.73 4.61
N ALA A 123 10.02 7.76 4.70
CA ALA A 123 9.21 8.90 4.27
C ALA A 123 9.65 10.19 4.99
N LYS A 124 9.83 10.11 6.31
CA LYS A 124 10.33 11.23 7.13
C LYS A 124 11.73 11.69 6.71
N ARG A 125 12.67 10.74 6.54
CA ARG A 125 14.06 11.02 6.15
C ARG A 125 14.15 11.68 4.78
N TRP A 126 13.29 11.28 3.85
CA TRP A 126 13.24 11.82 2.50
C TRP A 126 12.32 13.03 2.34
N ASN A 127 11.71 13.47 3.43
CA ASN A 127 10.70 14.56 3.41
C ASN A 127 9.57 14.29 2.40
N LYS A 128 9.06 13.05 2.39
CA LYS A 128 7.96 12.61 1.53
C LYS A 128 6.64 12.62 2.28
N ILE A 129 5.56 12.77 1.54
CA ILE A 129 4.20 12.63 2.07
C ILE A 129 4.02 11.18 2.52
N SER A 130 3.57 10.99 3.76
CA SER A 130 3.18 9.68 4.26
C SER A 130 1.72 9.43 3.95
N ILE A 131 1.42 8.30 3.33
CA ILE A 131 0.05 7.81 3.17
C ILE A 131 -0.11 6.44 3.81
N GLY A 132 -1.35 6.04 4.06
CA GLY A 132 -1.69 4.72 4.58
C GLY A 132 -2.93 4.19 3.91
N GLY A 133 -2.96 2.88 3.72
CA GLY A 133 -4.07 2.14 3.15
C GLY A 133 -4.19 0.74 3.75
N SER A 134 -5.37 0.15 3.62
CA SER A 134 -5.58 -1.20 4.17
C SER A 134 -5.00 -2.31 3.31
N ASP A 135 -4.83 -2.09 2.01
CA ASP A 135 -4.41 -3.12 1.06
C ASP A 135 -5.23 -4.42 1.25
N ALA A 136 -6.54 -4.22 1.42
CA ALA A 136 -7.45 -5.26 1.88
C ALA A 136 -7.90 -6.14 0.72
N HIS A 137 -7.60 -7.42 0.80
CA HIS A 137 -8.09 -8.46 -0.10
C HIS A 137 -9.28 -9.24 0.51
N ALA A 138 -9.66 -8.91 1.74
CA ALA A 138 -10.81 -9.47 2.43
C ALA A 138 -11.58 -8.37 3.16
N LEU A 139 -12.90 -8.44 3.15
CA LEU A 139 -13.79 -7.41 3.69
C LEU A 139 -13.47 -7.00 5.15
N PRO A 140 -13.15 -7.93 6.09
CA PRO A 140 -12.82 -7.53 7.47
C PRO A 140 -11.52 -6.73 7.62
N SER A 141 -10.68 -6.66 6.57
CA SER A 141 -9.44 -5.90 6.57
C SER A 141 -9.58 -4.53 5.87
N ALA A 142 -10.72 -4.27 5.20
CA ALA A 142 -10.98 -2.99 4.57
C ALA A 142 -11.03 -1.85 5.61
N GLY A 143 -10.35 -0.74 5.30
CA GLY A 143 -10.32 0.45 6.14
C GLY A 143 -9.56 0.32 7.46
N THR A 144 -8.88 -0.82 7.72
CA THR A 144 -8.13 -1.03 8.98
C THR A 144 -6.82 -0.23 9.06
N ALA A 145 -6.35 0.34 7.97
CA ALA A 145 -5.34 1.40 7.93
C ALA A 145 -5.76 2.46 6.92
N TYR A 146 -5.44 3.71 7.20
CA TYR A 146 -5.96 4.84 6.46
C TYR A 146 -5.08 6.09 6.58
N THR A 147 -5.34 7.06 5.71
CA THR A 147 -4.76 8.39 5.76
C THR A 147 -5.80 9.39 6.26
N GLU A 148 -5.42 10.21 7.22
CA GLU A 148 -6.25 11.27 7.79
C GLU A 148 -5.69 12.63 7.40
N VAL A 149 -6.55 13.54 6.93
CA VAL A 149 -6.25 14.95 6.74
C VAL A 149 -7.20 15.74 7.63
N PRO A 150 -6.72 16.22 8.81
CA PRO A 150 -7.57 16.93 9.76
C PRO A 150 -8.22 18.15 9.14
N GLY A 151 -9.54 18.29 9.31
CA GLY A 151 -10.31 19.42 8.84
C GLY A 151 -10.74 19.38 7.37
N ALA A 152 -10.30 18.39 6.58
CA ALA A 152 -10.77 18.23 5.21
C ALA A 152 -12.27 17.83 5.18
N ARG A 153 -13.04 18.52 4.35
CA ARG A 153 -14.50 18.35 4.23
C ARG A 153 -14.92 17.68 2.92
N ASP A 154 -14.02 17.67 1.95
CA ASP A 154 -14.24 17.10 0.63
C ASP A 154 -12.92 16.50 0.07
N LYS A 155 -12.99 15.94 -1.12
CA LYS A 155 -11.87 15.32 -1.81
C LYS A 155 -10.77 16.33 -2.16
N GLU A 156 -11.14 17.50 -2.59
CA GLU A 156 -10.24 18.57 -2.99
C GLU A 156 -9.41 19.05 -1.79
N GLU A 157 -10.06 19.30 -0.66
CA GLU A 157 -9.38 19.64 0.61
C GLU A 157 -8.50 18.51 1.12
N PHE A 158 -8.92 17.24 0.96
CA PHE A 158 -8.12 16.08 1.30
C PHE A 158 -6.81 16.03 0.50
N PHE A 159 -6.88 16.14 -0.82
CA PHE A 159 -5.67 16.14 -1.66
C PHE A 159 -4.82 17.39 -1.46
N ALA A 160 -5.41 18.53 -1.18
CA ALA A 160 -4.68 19.74 -0.79
C ALA A 160 -3.90 19.52 0.51
N GLY A 161 -4.54 18.92 1.52
CA GLY A 161 -3.90 18.60 2.79
C GLY A 161 -2.76 17.57 2.65
N LEU A 162 -2.92 16.56 1.79
CA LEU A 162 -1.82 15.65 1.44
C LEU A 162 -0.61 16.42 0.90
N ARG A 163 -0.83 17.28 -0.10
CA ARG A 163 0.25 18.08 -0.73
C ARG A 163 0.89 19.06 0.23
N ASN A 164 0.14 19.55 1.21
CA ASN A 164 0.64 20.48 2.23
C ASN A 164 1.32 19.76 3.43
N GLY A 165 1.39 18.43 3.42
CA GLY A 165 2.08 17.65 4.43
C GLY A 165 1.39 17.61 5.80
N ILE A 166 0.08 17.93 5.88
CA ILE A 166 -0.69 17.86 7.14
C ILE A 166 -1.34 16.49 7.37
N ALA A 167 -1.15 15.57 6.43
CA ALA A 167 -1.67 14.22 6.51
C ALA A 167 -1.02 13.42 7.63
N ARG A 168 -1.81 12.54 8.24
CA ARG A 168 -1.39 11.55 9.23
C ARG A 168 -1.80 10.17 8.77
N VAL A 169 -1.02 9.16 9.14
CA VAL A 169 -1.34 7.77 8.86
C VAL A 169 -1.69 7.05 10.15
N ALA A 170 -2.72 6.24 10.13
CA ALA A 170 -3.20 5.52 11.30
C ALA A 170 -3.72 4.13 10.91
N GLY A 171 -3.98 3.31 11.93
CA GLY A 171 -4.58 2.00 11.78
C GLY A 171 -3.63 0.85 12.10
N GLU A 172 -4.05 -0.34 11.70
CA GLU A 172 -3.40 -1.60 12.01
C GLU A 172 -2.22 -1.91 11.09
N SER A 173 -1.45 -2.91 11.47
CA SER A 173 -0.46 -3.60 10.65
C SER A 173 -0.80 -5.07 10.49
N GLY A 174 -0.18 -5.72 9.53
CA GLY A 174 -0.29 -7.15 9.32
C GLY A 174 0.28 -7.93 10.51
N SER A 175 -0.44 -8.96 10.89
CA SER A 175 0.00 -9.97 11.85
C SER A 175 -0.20 -11.36 11.27
N PHE A 176 0.51 -12.35 11.80
CA PHE A 176 0.33 -13.73 11.36
C PHE A 176 -1.15 -14.17 11.37
N ARG A 177 -1.87 -13.84 12.47
CA ARG A 177 -3.30 -14.19 12.60
C ARG A 177 -4.18 -13.50 11.55
N LYS A 178 -3.97 -12.20 11.33
CA LYS A 178 -4.72 -11.41 10.35
C LYS A 178 -4.47 -11.94 8.94
N LEU A 179 -3.21 -12.09 8.56
CA LEU A 179 -2.84 -12.60 7.23
C LEU A 179 -3.37 -14.01 6.98
N THR A 180 -3.24 -14.92 7.97
CA THR A 180 -3.79 -16.28 7.85
C THR A 180 -5.31 -16.27 7.67
N ARG A 181 -6.03 -15.45 8.46
CA ARG A 181 -7.48 -15.30 8.33
C ARG A 181 -7.86 -14.79 6.94
N ASP A 182 -7.17 -13.76 6.45
CA ASP A 182 -7.48 -13.14 5.18
C ASP A 182 -7.24 -14.11 4.01
N VAL A 183 -6.16 -14.91 4.06
CA VAL A 183 -5.92 -15.98 3.07
C VAL A 183 -7.04 -17.04 3.09
N PHE A 184 -7.54 -17.43 4.27
CA PHE A 184 -8.69 -18.35 4.35
C PHE A 184 -9.96 -17.76 3.74
N LEU A 185 -10.21 -16.46 3.98
CA LEU A 185 -11.36 -15.78 3.40
C LEU A 185 -11.27 -15.68 1.88
N ILE A 186 -10.10 -15.30 1.35
CA ILE A 186 -9.85 -15.25 -0.10
C ILE A 186 -10.05 -16.63 -0.73
N ALA A 187 -9.48 -17.69 -0.13
CA ALA A 187 -9.68 -19.05 -0.61
C ALA A 187 -11.15 -19.46 -0.61
N GLY A 188 -11.91 -19.08 0.43
CA GLY A 188 -13.35 -19.32 0.51
C GLY A 188 -14.14 -18.61 -0.60
N GLU A 189 -13.84 -17.36 -0.89
CA GLU A 189 -14.49 -16.61 -1.98
C GLU A 189 -14.12 -17.20 -3.36
N MET A 190 -12.87 -17.59 -3.57
CA MET A 190 -12.47 -18.28 -4.81
C MET A 190 -13.26 -19.58 -5.03
N MET A 191 -13.55 -20.33 -3.95
CA MET A 191 -14.36 -21.57 -4.05
C MET A 191 -15.84 -21.26 -4.38
N ARG A 192 -16.35 -20.12 -3.94
CA ARG A 192 -17.71 -19.68 -4.28
C ARG A 192 -17.83 -19.24 -5.74
N GLU A 193 -16.84 -18.49 -6.22
CA GLU A 193 -16.83 -17.99 -7.59
C GLU A 193 -16.54 -19.08 -8.62
N LYS A 194 -15.62 -20.00 -8.30
CA LYS A 194 -15.16 -21.06 -9.19
C LYS A 194 -15.27 -22.42 -8.49
N SER A 195 -16.42 -23.08 -8.66
CA SER A 195 -16.76 -24.33 -7.96
C SER A 195 -15.71 -25.44 -8.09
N TRP A 196 -14.94 -25.50 -9.19
CA TRP A 196 -13.87 -26.48 -9.35
C TRP A 196 -12.73 -26.30 -8.34
N THR A 197 -12.53 -25.07 -7.81
CA THR A 197 -11.49 -24.81 -6.80
C THR A 197 -11.82 -25.45 -5.45
N ALA A 198 -13.08 -25.89 -5.22
CA ALA A 198 -13.46 -26.66 -4.04
C ALA A 198 -12.68 -27.99 -3.91
N LEU A 199 -12.18 -28.54 -5.02
CA LEU A 199 -11.29 -29.70 -5.01
C LEU A 199 -9.96 -29.42 -4.28
N LEU A 200 -9.56 -28.16 -4.18
CA LEU A 200 -8.36 -27.70 -3.49
C LEU A 200 -8.59 -27.47 -1.98
N ALA A 201 -9.83 -27.56 -1.48
CA ALA A 201 -10.16 -27.30 -0.08
C ALA A 201 -9.28 -28.10 0.93
N PRO A 202 -8.89 -29.37 0.69
CA PRO A 202 -7.99 -30.09 1.61
C PRO A 202 -6.62 -29.41 1.76
N LEU A 203 -6.14 -28.68 0.75
CA LEU A 203 -4.88 -27.92 0.82
C LEU A 203 -4.96 -26.71 1.75
N GLY A 204 -6.17 -26.31 2.16
CA GLY A 204 -6.37 -25.22 3.13
C GLY A 204 -5.65 -25.46 4.46
N VAL A 205 -5.40 -26.72 4.83
CA VAL A 205 -4.62 -27.08 6.03
C VAL A 205 -3.18 -26.54 5.97
N LEU A 206 -2.65 -26.29 4.77
CA LEU A 206 -1.30 -25.74 4.55
C LEU A 206 -1.24 -24.22 4.70
N ILE A 207 -2.38 -23.51 4.68
CA ILE A 207 -2.43 -22.04 4.73
C ILE A 207 -1.63 -21.49 5.92
N PRO A 208 -1.78 -21.95 7.17
CA PRO A 208 -1.01 -21.43 8.27
C PRO A 208 0.51 -21.63 8.11
N ALA A 209 0.94 -22.76 7.56
CA ALA A 209 2.35 -23.03 7.32
C ALA A 209 2.93 -22.11 6.24
N ILE A 210 2.21 -21.95 5.12
CA ILE A 210 2.60 -21.06 4.03
C ILE A 210 2.63 -19.60 4.53
N THR A 211 1.62 -19.16 5.27
CA THR A 211 1.58 -17.81 5.85
C THR A 211 2.74 -17.60 6.82
N CYS A 212 3.10 -18.61 7.61
CA CYS A 212 4.25 -18.54 8.52
C CYS A 212 5.57 -18.37 7.77
N LEU A 213 5.77 -19.13 6.70
CA LEU A 213 6.96 -19.01 5.85
C LEU A 213 7.04 -17.65 5.19
N ASN A 214 5.93 -17.17 4.63
CA ASN A 214 5.85 -15.85 4.02
C ASN A 214 6.12 -14.73 5.05
N TYR A 215 5.54 -14.83 6.25
CA TYR A 215 5.78 -13.89 7.34
C TYR A 215 7.26 -13.78 7.71
N HIS A 216 7.98 -14.91 7.78
CA HIS A 216 9.42 -14.91 8.05
C HIS A 216 10.23 -14.35 6.87
N HIS A 217 9.82 -14.65 5.65
CA HIS A 217 10.46 -14.12 4.45
C HIS A 217 10.33 -12.60 4.39
N GLU A 218 9.12 -12.06 4.54
CA GLU A 218 8.83 -10.62 4.59
C GLU A 218 9.64 -9.91 5.68
N LYS A 219 9.72 -10.51 6.87
CA LYS A 219 10.52 -9.96 7.97
C LYS A 219 12.00 -9.86 7.63
N LYS A 220 12.57 -10.88 6.99
CA LYS A 220 13.98 -10.90 6.56
C LYS A 220 14.23 -9.88 5.46
N PHE A 221 13.35 -9.86 4.46
CA PHE A 221 13.44 -8.93 3.34
C PHE A 221 13.39 -7.47 3.82
N GLY A 222 12.37 -7.11 4.60
CA GLY A 222 12.24 -5.76 5.11
C GLY A 222 13.40 -5.34 6.01
N LEU A 223 13.91 -6.25 6.85
CA LEU A 223 15.07 -5.98 7.70
C LEU A 223 16.36 -5.77 6.88
N TYR A 224 16.58 -6.58 5.85
CA TYR A 224 17.73 -6.46 4.96
C TYR A 224 17.77 -5.07 4.30
N TRP A 225 16.68 -4.70 3.63
CA TRP A 225 16.60 -3.42 2.95
C TRP A 225 16.59 -2.22 3.90
N ALA A 226 15.96 -2.36 5.07
CA ALA A 226 16.02 -1.32 6.08
C ALA A 226 17.45 -1.04 6.56
N LYS A 227 18.28 -2.07 6.77
CA LYS A 227 19.68 -1.91 7.13
C LYS A 227 20.49 -1.26 6.02
N GLU A 228 20.27 -1.69 4.78
CA GLU A 228 20.95 -1.17 3.61
C GLU A 228 20.66 0.32 3.38
N ILE A 229 19.39 0.70 3.45
CA ILE A 229 18.95 2.05 3.07
C ILE A 229 18.94 3.04 4.25
N LEU A 230 18.51 2.60 5.44
CA LEU A 230 18.43 3.46 6.63
C LEU A 230 19.72 3.42 7.47
N GLY A 231 20.49 2.35 7.35
CA GLY A 231 21.68 2.08 8.15
C GLY A 231 21.42 1.24 9.40
N GLU A 232 22.39 0.40 9.77
CA GLU A 232 22.25 -0.53 10.92
C GLU A 232 21.97 0.18 12.25
N SER A 233 22.61 1.33 12.49
CA SER A 233 22.44 2.10 13.72
C SER A 233 21.02 2.63 13.89
N GLU A 234 20.37 3.04 12.82
CA GLU A 234 18.99 3.53 12.83
C GLU A 234 18.00 2.36 13.07
N VAL A 235 18.24 1.23 12.42
CA VAL A 235 17.41 0.02 12.61
C VAL A 235 17.52 -0.51 14.06
N GLN A 236 18.68 -0.44 14.70
CA GLN A 236 18.87 -0.87 16.08
C GLN A 236 18.24 0.08 17.11
N LYS A 237 18.20 1.39 16.87
CA LYS A 237 17.53 2.38 17.73
C LYS A 237 16.02 2.18 17.82
N LYS A 238 15.45 1.37 16.94
CA LYS A 238 14.03 1.10 16.79
C LYS A 238 13.30 0.66 18.06
N SER A 239 13.97 -0.03 19.00
CA SER A 239 13.37 -0.43 20.28
C SER A 239 12.93 0.77 21.17
N ARG A 240 13.28 2.01 20.75
CA ARG A 240 12.98 3.24 21.49
C ARG A 240 11.95 4.16 20.81
N TRP A 241 11.40 3.80 19.64
CA TRP A 241 10.84 4.81 18.71
C TRP A 241 9.32 4.99 18.70
N LEU A 242 8.53 4.07 19.19
CA LEU A 242 7.09 4.31 19.23
C LEU A 242 6.43 3.72 20.48
N PRO A 243 5.61 4.50 21.19
CA PRO A 243 4.52 3.92 21.96
C PRO A 243 3.58 3.20 20.98
N ALA A 244 3.09 2.03 21.36
CA ALA A 244 2.07 1.31 20.60
C ALA A 244 0.93 2.29 20.26
N PRO A 245 0.37 2.25 19.04
CA PRO A 245 -0.79 3.05 18.71
C PRO A 245 -1.87 2.72 19.73
N GLN A 246 -2.33 3.75 20.46
CA GLN A 246 -3.47 3.57 21.33
C GLN A 246 -4.67 3.20 20.44
N PRO A 247 -5.46 2.18 20.80
CA PRO A 247 -6.68 1.88 20.07
C PRO A 247 -7.52 3.16 20.07
N ALA A 248 -8.00 3.54 18.88
CA ALA A 248 -8.95 4.62 18.76
C ALA A 248 -10.13 4.28 19.67
N THR A 249 -10.35 5.06 20.70
CA THR A 249 -11.56 4.98 21.51
C THR A 249 -12.70 5.28 20.57
N GLN A 250 -13.43 4.24 20.20
CA GLN A 250 -14.71 4.37 19.51
C GLN A 250 -15.70 4.97 20.52
N GLU A 251 -15.77 6.29 20.57
CA GLU A 251 -16.98 6.94 21.05
C GLU A 251 -17.96 6.98 19.86
N PHE A 252 -18.78 5.95 19.79
CA PHE A 252 -20.02 6.01 19.01
C PHE A 252 -21.03 6.82 19.83
N ILE A 253 -21.36 8.00 19.34
CA ILE A 253 -22.62 8.68 19.63
C ILE A 253 -23.41 8.75 18.33
#